data_1f2265f64e2e28e12717122fe29bddde
#
_entry.id   1f2265f64e2e28e12717122fe29bddde
#
_cell.length_a   1.000
_cell.length_b   1.000
_cell.length_c   1.000
_cell.angle_alpha   90.00
_cell.angle_beta   90.00
_cell.angle_gamma   90.00
#
_symmetry.space_group_name_H-M   'P 1'
#
loop_
_entity.id
_entity.type
_entity.pdbx_description
1 polymer ?
#
loop_
_entity_poly.entity_id
_entity_poly.type
_entity_poly.pdbx_seq_one_letter_code
_entity_poly.pdbx_strand_id
1 'polypeptide(L)'
;MRSVFVMQSPIKTYVYPAYGVASLGKVAVEVMLQLYLFDFYTRILGLSPIFAGLAFGVAIFWDALSDLLVSAGLFAARSRGITYTATLWCGAVLLAVTTVLLFSPLQSDSTLYLFLHLLVAYVLVNTGMTLLDLPQSSLSAELSRRANERNKLLASRMGFGILGLAVGSALPGIYLATLSSEPTLVELADSRRISAWVLAALVLFTGSLTAFFLRPRERETSQEVNSALPTWAEVKGLFRDRAFVQILCAGVIAAIGRTINAALALMYYRFVLELSEAQVTQAIFPVFTLSIVLSIPLWIALSKRYGKRVPAYVSVGGLGVMGIIAYPILPAGLVWPSLIISSIGGVLCGAVFLIDSMITDLIDADEVETGQRKESLYFAVWKSGLKVARALAFVAIGLGLQAMGLDMSHDVVSESTQWGIVLLFGIAVGLCFVVAAYFIWRADVPEPNET
;
A
#
# COMPACT_ATOMS: atom_id res chain seq x y z
N MET A 1 42.02 18.79 -8.12
CA MET A 1 40.98 19.41 -8.96
C MET A 1 39.86 19.92 -8.04
N ARG A 2 39.69 21.23 -7.95
CA ARG A 2 38.63 21.86 -7.15
C ARG A 2 37.29 21.58 -7.87
N SER A 3 36.45 20.75 -7.28
CA SER A 3 35.06 20.59 -7.72
C SER A 3 34.35 21.93 -7.56
N VAL A 4 34.00 22.54 -8.69
CA VAL A 4 33.17 23.75 -8.73
C VAL A 4 31.83 23.34 -8.14
N PHE A 5 31.57 23.71 -6.89
CA PHE A 5 30.26 23.61 -6.26
C PHE A 5 29.31 24.56 -7.00
N VAL A 6 28.65 24.08 -8.03
CA VAL A 6 27.52 24.79 -8.61
C VAL A 6 26.42 24.79 -7.53
N MET A 7 26.29 25.92 -6.83
CA MET A 7 25.18 26.12 -5.87
C MET A 7 23.87 26.03 -6.64
N GLN A 8 23.21 24.91 -6.53
CA GLN A 8 21.83 24.77 -7.06
C GLN A 8 20.95 25.86 -6.45
N SER A 9 20.21 26.58 -7.31
CA SER A 9 19.23 27.56 -6.87
C SER A 9 18.19 26.88 -5.94
N PRO A 10 17.73 27.57 -4.88
CA PRO A 10 16.74 27.00 -3.96
C PRO A 10 15.48 26.56 -4.72
N ILE A 11 14.86 25.47 -4.25
CA ILE A 11 13.62 24.96 -4.84
C ILE A 11 12.53 26.02 -4.67
N LYS A 12 11.86 26.38 -5.78
CA LYS A 12 10.70 27.28 -5.74
C LYS A 12 9.54 26.58 -5.04
N THR A 13 8.74 27.31 -4.28
CA THR A 13 7.68 26.76 -3.42
C THR A 13 6.67 25.89 -4.16
N TYR A 14 6.35 26.17 -5.42
CA TYR A 14 5.40 25.39 -6.22
C TYR A 14 5.89 23.97 -6.58
N VAL A 15 7.19 23.73 -6.52
CA VAL A 15 7.80 22.44 -6.86
C VAL A 15 7.39 21.36 -5.84
N TYR A 16 7.23 21.72 -4.57
CA TYR A 16 6.83 20.77 -3.53
C TYR A 16 5.45 20.15 -3.81
N PRO A 17 4.36 20.93 -3.96
CA PRO A 17 3.07 20.35 -4.30
C PRO A 17 3.05 19.69 -5.68
N ALA A 18 3.76 20.25 -6.68
CA ALA A 18 3.87 19.64 -8.01
C ALA A 18 4.52 18.24 -7.98
N TYR A 19 5.50 18.03 -7.09
CA TYR A 19 6.11 16.73 -6.87
C TYR A 19 5.17 15.76 -6.14
N GLY A 20 4.46 16.23 -5.10
CA GLY A 20 3.62 15.39 -4.26
C GLY A 20 2.33 14.94 -4.94
N VAL A 21 1.75 15.76 -5.80
CA VAL A 21 0.38 15.59 -6.31
C VAL A 21 0.17 14.28 -7.09
N ALA A 22 1.18 13.73 -7.78
CA ALA A 22 1.07 12.43 -8.46
C ALA A 22 0.72 11.30 -7.48
N SER A 23 1.15 11.41 -6.22
CA SER A 23 0.86 10.40 -5.20
C SER A 23 -0.61 10.37 -4.79
N LEU A 24 -1.36 11.44 -4.98
CA LEU A 24 -2.81 11.47 -4.73
C LEU A 24 -3.52 10.44 -5.62
N GLY A 25 -3.35 10.54 -6.92
CA GLY A 25 -3.99 9.61 -7.86
C GLY A 25 -3.50 8.17 -7.70
N LYS A 26 -2.17 7.98 -7.57
CA LYS A 26 -1.56 6.65 -7.39
C LYS A 26 -2.08 5.95 -6.14
N VAL A 27 -2.06 6.62 -4.98
CA VAL A 27 -2.49 6.02 -3.70
C VAL A 27 -3.99 5.79 -3.68
N ALA A 28 -4.79 6.67 -4.32
CA ALA A 28 -6.23 6.45 -4.42
C ALA A 28 -6.57 5.17 -5.21
N VAL A 29 -5.87 4.90 -6.32
CA VAL A 29 -6.02 3.62 -7.04
C VAL A 29 -5.55 2.46 -6.18
N GLU A 30 -4.38 2.55 -5.55
CA GLU A 30 -3.83 1.49 -4.70
C GLU A 30 -4.80 1.07 -3.59
N VAL A 31 -5.41 2.04 -2.90
CA VAL A 31 -6.38 1.78 -1.82
C VAL A 31 -7.67 1.17 -2.35
N MET A 32 -8.17 1.67 -3.49
CA MET A 32 -9.34 1.06 -4.12
C MET A 32 -9.09 -0.42 -4.48
N LEU A 33 -7.92 -0.74 -5.00
CA LEU A 33 -7.54 -2.12 -5.30
C LEU A 33 -7.46 -2.99 -4.04
N GLN A 34 -6.86 -2.47 -2.97
CA GLN A 34 -6.70 -3.22 -1.71
C GLN A 34 -8.04 -3.54 -1.04
N LEU A 35 -9.01 -2.62 -1.07
CA LEU A 35 -10.27 -2.77 -0.36
C LEU A 35 -11.36 -3.44 -1.19
N TYR A 36 -11.38 -3.22 -2.51
CA TYR A 36 -12.55 -3.54 -3.33
C TYR A 36 -12.29 -4.59 -4.41
N LEU A 37 -11.04 -4.78 -4.86
CA LEU A 37 -10.78 -5.60 -6.04
C LEU A 37 -11.04 -7.09 -5.80
N PHE A 38 -10.66 -7.61 -4.61
CA PHE A 38 -10.90 -9.02 -4.28
C PHE A 38 -12.40 -9.30 -4.18
N ASP A 39 -13.15 -8.45 -3.48
CA ASP A 39 -14.62 -8.52 -3.38
C ASP A 39 -15.28 -8.42 -4.76
N PHE A 40 -14.81 -7.51 -5.62
CA PHE A 40 -15.34 -7.31 -6.96
C PHE A 40 -15.27 -8.58 -7.81
N TYR A 41 -14.10 -9.23 -7.87
CA TYR A 41 -13.95 -10.45 -8.68
C TYR A 41 -14.61 -11.67 -8.06
N THR A 42 -14.61 -11.81 -6.74
CA THR A 42 -15.16 -13.01 -6.09
C THR A 42 -16.67 -12.94 -5.87
N ARG A 43 -17.16 -11.84 -5.28
CA ARG A 43 -18.58 -11.70 -4.95
C ARG A 43 -19.41 -11.17 -6.12
N ILE A 44 -18.94 -10.11 -6.81
CA ILE A 44 -19.75 -9.46 -7.83
C ILE A 44 -19.67 -10.20 -9.16
N LEU A 45 -18.47 -10.67 -9.55
CA LEU A 45 -18.26 -11.38 -10.82
C LEU A 45 -18.30 -12.91 -10.71
N GLY A 46 -18.35 -13.47 -9.48
CA GLY A 46 -18.46 -14.92 -9.27
C GLY A 46 -17.19 -15.72 -9.54
N LEU A 47 -16.01 -15.09 -9.59
CA LEU A 47 -14.75 -15.83 -9.72
C LEU A 47 -14.45 -16.55 -8.40
N SER A 48 -14.15 -17.86 -8.47
CA SER A 48 -13.77 -18.64 -7.28
C SER A 48 -12.60 -17.98 -6.52
N PRO A 49 -12.66 -17.89 -5.17
CA PRO A 49 -11.65 -17.25 -4.35
C PRO A 49 -10.22 -17.75 -4.58
N ILE A 50 -10.05 -19.06 -4.88
CA ILE A 50 -8.72 -19.62 -5.17
C ILE A 50 -8.13 -19.06 -6.45
N PHE A 51 -8.93 -18.95 -7.52
CA PHE A 51 -8.44 -18.37 -8.78
C PHE A 51 -8.15 -16.88 -8.62
N ALA A 52 -8.99 -16.14 -7.88
CA ALA A 52 -8.70 -14.75 -7.54
C ALA A 52 -7.39 -14.64 -6.74
N GLY A 53 -7.21 -15.42 -5.67
CA GLY A 53 -6.00 -15.42 -4.86
C GLY A 53 -4.73 -15.77 -5.66
N LEU A 54 -4.81 -16.76 -6.56
CA LEU A 54 -3.70 -17.11 -7.45
C LEU A 54 -3.36 -15.98 -8.43
N ALA A 55 -4.36 -15.36 -9.07
CA ALA A 55 -4.14 -14.23 -9.97
C ALA A 55 -3.47 -13.05 -9.25
N PHE A 56 -3.93 -12.71 -8.04
CA PHE A 56 -3.30 -11.69 -7.21
C PHE A 56 -1.88 -12.07 -6.82
N GLY A 57 -1.65 -13.30 -6.38
CA GLY A 57 -0.34 -13.80 -5.99
C GLY A 57 0.68 -13.67 -7.12
N VAL A 58 0.32 -14.13 -8.32
CA VAL A 58 1.19 -14.06 -9.52
C VAL A 58 1.44 -12.62 -9.94
N ALA A 59 0.40 -11.76 -9.95
CA ALA A 59 0.56 -10.37 -10.36
C ALA A 59 1.41 -9.55 -9.37
N ILE A 60 1.32 -9.83 -8.06
CA ILE A 60 2.16 -9.17 -7.05
C ILE A 60 3.60 -9.70 -7.09
N PHE A 61 3.79 -10.98 -7.40
CA PHE A 61 5.13 -11.52 -7.66
C PHE A 61 5.76 -10.83 -8.88
N TRP A 62 4.98 -10.63 -9.95
CA TRP A 62 5.40 -9.83 -11.10
C TRP A 62 5.77 -8.40 -10.70
N ASP A 63 5.00 -7.76 -9.80
CA ASP A 63 5.30 -6.42 -9.31
C ASP A 63 6.69 -6.33 -8.65
N ALA A 64 7.09 -7.35 -7.87
CA ALA A 64 8.43 -7.41 -7.31
C ALA A 64 9.53 -7.56 -8.39
N LEU A 65 9.26 -8.33 -9.45
CA LEU A 65 10.18 -8.49 -10.57
C LEU A 65 10.23 -7.25 -11.46
N SER A 66 9.09 -6.61 -11.70
CA SER A 66 8.98 -5.43 -12.55
C SER A 66 9.74 -4.22 -11.98
N ASP A 67 9.85 -4.08 -10.66
CA ASP A 67 10.68 -3.05 -10.04
C ASP A 67 12.13 -3.11 -10.50
N LEU A 68 12.69 -4.32 -10.60
CA LEU A 68 14.08 -4.51 -11.09
C LEU A 68 14.19 -4.20 -12.57
N LEU A 69 13.23 -4.68 -13.38
CA LEU A 69 13.21 -4.45 -14.82
C LEU A 69 13.01 -2.97 -15.16
N VAL A 70 12.09 -2.29 -14.46
CA VAL A 70 11.83 -0.86 -14.66
C VAL A 70 13.02 -0.03 -14.18
N SER A 71 13.66 -0.40 -13.06
CA SER A 71 14.88 0.30 -12.59
C SER A 71 16.00 0.23 -13.63
N ALA A 72 16.25 -0.95 -14.22
CA ALA A 72 17.22 -1.12 -15.30
C ALA A 72 16.79 -0.35 -16.58
N GLY A 73 15.50 -0.39 -16.89
CA GLY A 73 14.90 0.33 -18.01
C GLY A 73 15.00 1.84 -17.86
N LEU A 74 14.82 2.38 -16.65
CA LEU A 74 14.98 3.81 -16.35
C LEU A 74 16.42 4.28 -16.63
N PHE A 75 17.41 3.49 -16.23
CA PHE A 75 18.81 3.80 -16.54
C PHE A 75 19.04 3.85 -18.05
N ALA A 76 18.57 2.83 -18.78
CA ALA A 76 18.68 2.79 -20.25
C ALA A 76 17.88 3.91 -20.94
N ALA A 77 16.73 4.29 -20.40
CA ALA A 77 15.93 5.40 -20.92
C ALA A 77 16.63 6.73 -20.69
N ARG A 78 17.24 6.91 -19.51
CA ARG A 78 17.98 8.12 -19.15
C ARG A 78 19.19 8.34 -20.05
N SER A 79 19.97 7.30 -20.37
CA SER A 79 21.08 7.37 -21.31
C SER A 79 20.66 7.76 -22.73
N ARG A 80 19.38 7.57 -23.09
CA ARG A 80 18.76 8.00 -24.36
C ARG A 80 18.09 9.37 -24.27
N GLY A 81 18.27 10.12 -23.18
CA GLY A 81 17.70 11.45 -22.97
C GLY A 81 16.21 11.47 -22.56
N ILE A 82 15.64 10.32 -22.20
CA ILE A 82 14.26 10.26 -21.67
C ILE A 82 14.28 10.71 -20.20
N THR A 83 13.41 11.66 -19.86
CA THR A 83 13.33 12.23 -18.51
C THR A 83 12.51 11.34 -17.57
N TYR A 84 12.76 11.41 -16.25
CA TYR A 84 11.93 10.73 -15.24
C TYR A 84 10.48 11.19 -15.30
N THR A 85 10.24 12.49 -15.55
CA THR A 85 8.90 13.05 -15.73
C THR A 85 8.17 12.45 -16.94
N ALA A 86 8.87 12.15 -18.03
CA ALA A 86 8.27 11.48 -19.19
C ALA A 86 7.88 10.03 -18.87
N THR A 87 8.74 9.28 -18.18
CA THR A 87 8.44 7.91 -17.77
C THR A 87 7.29 7.87 -16.75
N LEU A 88 7.28 8.81 -15.79
CA LEU A 88 6.18 8.98 -14.84
C LEU A 88 4.85 9.22 -15.56
N TRP A 89 4.86 10.08 -16.57
CA TRP A 89 3.64 10.35 -17.36
C TRP A 89 3.16 9.11 -18.12
N CYS A 90 4.07 8.36 -18.75
CA CYS A 90 3.72 7.07 -19.37
C CYS A 90 3.14 6.08 -18.34
N GLY A 91 3.71 6.02 -17.12
CA GLY A 91 3.18 5.24 -16.02
C GLY A 91 1.77 5.67 -15.60
N ALA A 92 1.51 6.98 -15.53
CA ALA A 92 0.19 7.51 -15.22
C ALA A 92 -0.86 7.15 -16.29
N VAL A 93 -0.49 7.22 -17.57
CA VAL A 93 -1.38 6.80 -18.68
C VAL A 93 -1.66 5.30 -18.60
N LEU A 94 -0.62 4.48 -18.45
CA LEU A 94 -0.79 3.02 -18.33
C LEU A 94 -1.68 2.67 -17.14
N LEU A 95 -1.40 3.24 -15.95
CA LEU A 95 -2.19 3.02 -14.74
C LEU A 95 -3.65 3.42 -14.92
N ALA A 96 -3.92 4.57 -15.53
CA ALA A 96 -5.28 5.03 -15.76
C ALA A 96 -6.07 4.09 -16.69
N VAL A 97 -5.49 3.73 -17.84
CA VAL A 97 -6.13 2.82 -18.80
C VAL A 97 -6.37 1.45 -18.19
N THR A 98 -5.37 0.91 -17.51
CA THR A 98 -5.47 -0.45 -16.94
C THR A 98 -6.36 -0.50 -15.71
N THR A 99 -6.51 0.59 -14.93
CA THR A 99 -7.50 0.67 -13.84
C THR A 99 -8.91 0.56 -14.37
N VAL A 100 -9.24 1.27 -15.45
CA VAL A 100 -10.56 1.15 -16.10
C VAL A 100 -10.76 -0.25 -16.67
N LEU A 101 -9.75 -0.81 -17.36
CA LEU A 101 -9.81 -2.16 -17.89
C LEU A 101 -10.10 -3.18 -16.78
N LEU A 102 -9.41 -3.10 -15.65
CA LEU A 102 -9.52 -4.04 -14.54
C LEU A 102 -10.92 -4.10 -13.94
N PHE A 103 -11.62 -2.96 -13.86
CA PHE A 103 -13.00 -2.88 -13.35
C PHE A 103 -14.08 -2.93 -14.43
N SER A 104 -13.72 -3.20 -15.69
CA SER A 104 -14.65 -3.28 -16.83
C SER A 104 -14.44 -4.56 -17.64
N PRO A 105 -14.49 -5.75 -17.02
CA PRO A 105 -14.45 -6.99 -17.78
C PRO A 105 -15.69 -7.11 -18.70
N LEU A 106 -15.54 -7.82 -19.81
CA LEU A 106 -16.68 -8.20 -20.64
C LEU A 106 -17.55 -9.18 -19.85
N GLN A 107 -18.86 -9.12 -20.08
CA GLN A 107 -19.79 -10.07 -19.48
C GLN A 107 -19.47 -11.48 -20.00
N SER A 108 -19.08 -12.38 -19.10
CA SER A 108 -18.73 -13.75 -19.43
C SER A 108 -18.84 -14.65 -18.22
N ASP A 109 -19.48 -15.78 -18.36
CA ASP A 109 -19.56 -16.83 -17.32
C ASP A 109 -18.31 -17.71 -17.30
N SER A 110 -17.33 -17.46 -18.16
CA SER A 110 -16.11 -18.24 -18.25
C SER A 110 -15.15 -17.89 -17.11
N THR A 111 -14.96 -18.83 -16.19
CA THR A 111 -13.97 -18.72 -15.09
C THR A 111 -12.56 -18.47 -15.62
N LEU A 112 -12.19 -19.12 -16.75
CA LEU A 112 -10.87 -18.92 -17.36
C LEU A 112 -10.71 -17.48 -17.89
N TYR A 113 -11.75 -16.92 -18.52
CA TYR A 113 -11.71 -15.55 -18.99
C TYR A 113 -11.53 -14.57 -17.82
N LEU A 114 -12.33 -14.69 -16.76
CA LEU A 114 -12.24 -13.82 -15.59
C LEU A 114 -10.88 -13.91 -14.90
N PHE A 115 -10.34 -15.13 -14.78
CA PHE A 115 -9.00 -15.35 -14.23
C PHE A 115 -7.91 -14.67 -15.07
N LEU A 116 -7.90 -14.89 -16.39
CA LEU A 116 -6.89 -14.31 -17.29
C LEU A 116 -7.05 -12.79 -17.38
N HIS A 117 -8.28 -12.28 -17.40
CA HIS A 117 -8.55 -10.85 -17.41
C HIS A 117 -8.01 -10.19 -16.13
N LEU A 118 -8.33 -10.75 -14.95
CA LEU A 118 -7.81 -10.27 -13.67
C LEU A 118 -6.28 -10.30 -13.66
N LEU A 119 -5.67 -11.43 -14.02
CA LEU A 119 -4.22 -11.61 -14.02
C LEU A 119 -3.53 -10.57 -14.90
N VAL A 120 -3.93 -10.49 -16.18
CA VAL A 120 -3.28 -9.59 -17.15
C VAL A 120 -3.51 -8.12 -16.79
N ALA A 121 -4.75 -7.75 -16.48
CA ALA A 121 -5.06 -6.37 -16.13
C ALA A 121 -4.34 -5.94 -14.83
N TYR A 122 -4.27 -6.81 -13.83
CA TYR A 122 -3.60 -6.49 -12.57
C TYR A 122 -2.07 -6.45 -12.70
N VAL A 123 -1.47 -7.31 -13.53
CA VAL A 123 -0.05 -7.21 -13.94
C VAL A 123 0.24 -5.85 -14.58
N LEU A 124 -0.61 -5.40 -15.49
CA LEU A 124 -0.45 -4.10 -16.16
C LEU A 124 -0.64 -2.92 -15.19
N VAL A 125 -1.60 -2.99 -14.27
CA VAL A 125 -1.81 -2.00 -13.21
C VAL A 125 -0.55 -1.88 -12.34
N ASN A 126 0.00 -3.00 -11.85
CA ASN A 126 1.22 -3.00 -11.04
C ASN A 126 2.41 -2.42 -11.83
N THR A 127 2.55 -2.77 -13.11
CA THR A 127 3.57 -2.17 -13.98
C THR A 127 3.40 -0.66 -14.12
N GLY A 128 2.16 -0.18 -14.28
CA GLY A 128 1.84 1.26 -14.30
C GLY A 128 2.19 1.96 -12.99
N MET A 129 1.89 1.31 -11.85
CA MET A 129 2.27 1.83 -10.52
C MET A 129 3.78 1.96 -10.37
N THR A 130 4.55 0.94 -10.77
CA THR A 130 6.01 0.94 -10.73
C THR A 130 6.60 2.03 -11.63
N LEU A 131 6.07 2.19 -12.87
CA LEU A 131 6.49 3.24 -13.82
C LEU A 131 6.16 4.65 -13.33
N LEU A 132 5.24 4.82 -12.39
CA LEU A 132 4.95 6.09 -11.74
C LEU A 132 5.80 6.29 -10.49
N ASP A 133 5.92 5.27 -9.64
CA ASP A 133 6.52 5.36 -8.31
C ASP A 133 8.05 5.46 -8.32
N LEU A 134 8.72 4.66 -9.14
CA LEU A 134 10.18 4.65 -9.22
C LEU A 134 10.75 5.97 -9.79
N PRO A 135 10.25 6.51 -10.94
CA PRO A 135 10.69 7.80 -11.42
C PRO A 135 10.40 8.93 -10.44
N GLN A 136 9.23 8.92 -9.77
CA GLN A 136 8.90 9.90 -8.75
C GLN A 136 9.92 9.88 -7.59
N SER A 137 10.29 8.68 -7.13
CA SER A 137 11.27 8.52 -6.06
C SER A 137 12.66 9.04 -6.48
N SER A 138 13.11 8.67 -7.69
CA SER A 138 14.40 9.12 -8.25
C SER A 138 14.46 10.65 -8.45
N LEU A 139 13.32 11.23 -8.86
CA LEU A 139 13.20 12.67 -9.10
C LEU A 139 13.46 13.50 -7.83
N SER A 140 13.15 12.98 -6.63
CA SER A 140 13.41 13.67 -5.37
C SER A 140 14.91 13.96 -5.15
N ALA A 141 15.76 12.99 -5.50
CA ALA A 141 17.20 13.10 -5.37
C ALA A 141 17.81 14.04 -6.44
N GLU A 142 17.19 14.07 -7.64
CA GLU A 142 17.64 14.91 -8.74
C GLU A 142 17.24 16.39 -8.56
N LEU A 143 16.04 16.65 -8.03
CA LEU A 143 15.52 18.01 -7.82
C LEU A 143 16.28 18.78 -6.75
N SER A 144 16.85 18.12 -5.72
CA SER A 144 17.67 18.77 -4.70
C SER A 144 18.67 17.83 -4.04
N ARG A 145 19.87 18.36 -3.79
CA ARG A 145 20.90 17.72 -2.95
C ARG A 145 20.79 18.09 -1.47
N ARG A 146 19.98 19.10 -1.13
CA ARG A 146 19.81 19.57 0.25
C ARG A 146 18.82 18.66 0.98
N ALA A 147 19.26 18.03 2.07
CA ALA A 147 18.42 17.10 2.86
C ALA A 147 17.09 17.73 3.29
N ASN A 148 17.10 18.99 3.74
CA ASN A 148 15.88 19.69 4.16
C ASN A 148 14.88 19.89 3.00
N GLU A 149 15.33 20.16 1.78
CA GLU A 149 14.48 20.32 0.61
C GLU A 149 13.90 18.96 0.18
N ARG A 150 14.71 17.89 0.22
CA ARG A 150 14.23 16.51 -0.03
C ARG A 150 13.16 16.08 0.98
N ASN A 151 13.38 16.39 2.26
CA ASN A 151 12.39 16.10 3.30
C ASN A 151 11.05 16.79 3.04
N LYS A 152 11.07 18.05 2.56
CA LYS A 152 9.86 18.77 2.16
C LYS A 152 9.16 18.14 0.94
N LEU A 153 9.92 17.66 -0.05
CA LEU A 153 9.38 16.91 -1.19
C LEU A 153 8.69 15.63 -0.71
N LEU A 154 9.36 14.83 0.12
CA LEU A 154 8.79 13.61 0.68
C LEU A 154 7.57 13.88 1.57
N ALA A 155 7.60 14.93 2.39
CA ALA A 155 6.45 15.34 3.21
C ALA A 155 5.25 15.74 2.32
N SER A 156 5.48 16.46 1.22
CA SER A 156 4.43 16.77 0.25
C SER A 156 3.84 15.50 -0.38
N ARG A 157 4.72 14.55 -0.79
CA ARG A 157 4.31 13.24 -1.32
C ARG A 157 3.42 12.48 -0.32
N MET A 158 3.81 12.44 0.95
CA MET A 158 3.03 11.80 2.02
C MET A 158 1.68 12.50 2.23
N GLY A 159 1.65 13.83 2.27
CA GLY A 159 0.41 14.59 2.44
C GLY A 159 -0.60 14.32 1.33
N PHE A 160 -0.17 14.35 0.07
CA PHE A 160 -1.03 13.99 -1.06
C PHE A 160 -1.40 12.49 -1.08
N GLY A 161 -0.52 11.60 -0.60
CA GLY A 161 -0.83 10.18 -0.41
C GLY A 161 -1.97 9.95 0.59
N ILE A 162 -1.96 10.69 1.71
CA ILE A 162 -3.06 10.65 2.71
C ILE A 162 -4.39 11.08 2.09
N LEU A 163 -4.40 12.15 1.27
CA LEU A 163 -5.60 12.54 0.53
C LEU A 163 -6.04 11.44 -0.45
N GLY A 164 -5.09 10.79 -1.11
CA GLY A 164 -5.35 9.64 -1.98
C GLY A 164 -5.97 8.47 -1.23
N LEU A 165 -5.49 8.16 -0.03
CA LEU A 165 -6.07 7.13 0.85
C LEU A 165 -7.56 7.43 1.14
N ALA A 166 -7.89 8.67 1.50
CA ALA A 166 -9.27 9.07 1.76
C ALA A 166 -10.16 8.96 0.51
N VAL A 167 -9.68 9.43 -0.64
CA VAL A 167 -10.43 9.35 -1.91
C VAL A 167 -10.64 7.90 -2.33
N GLY A 168 -9.59 7.06 -2.34
CA GLY A 168 -9.69 5.68 -2.78
C GLY A 168 -10.59 4.80 -1.91
N SER A 169 -10.64 5.07 -0.61
CA SER A 169 -11.51 4.33 0.32
C SER A 169 -12.97 4.75 0.26
N ALA A 170 -13.27 6.06 0.02
CA ALA A 170 -14.63 6.58 0.09
C ALA A 170 -15.36 6.63 -1.26
N LEU A 171 -14.62 6.70 -2.38
CA LEU A 171 -15.18 7.00 -3.69
C LEU A 171 -16.31 6.03 -4.14
N PRO A 172 -16.17 4.68 -3.99
CA PRO A 172 -17.24 3.77 -4.34
C PRO A 172 -18.53 4.00 -3.54
N GLY A 173 -18.40 4.40 -2.27
CA GLY A 173 -19.53 4.70 -1.40
C GLY A 173 -20.30 5.96 -1.81
N ILE A 174 -19.66 6.93 -2.47
CA ILE A 174 -20.31 8.16 -2.91
C ILE A 174 -21.42 7.87 -3.94
N TYR A 175 -21.15 6.96 -4.88
CA TYR A 175 -22.18 6.54 -5.83
C TYR A 175 -23.32 5.80 -5.13
N LEU A 176 -22.99 4.87 -4.21
CA LEU A 176 -24.01 4.09 -3.48
C LEU A 176 -24.90 4.98 -2.60
N ALA A 177 -24.39 6.12 -2.12
CA ALA A 177 -25.18 7.09 -1.36
C ALA A 177 -26.34 7.71 -2.16
N THR A 178 -26.29 7.67 -3.49
CA THR A 178 -27.34 8.20 -4.35
C THR A 178 -28.51 7.22 -4.55
N LEU A 179 -28.34 5.96 -4.11
CA LEU A 179 -29.35 4.92 -4.21
C LEU A 179 -30.29 4.96 -3.00
N SER A 180 -31.57 4.74 -3.23
CA SER A 180 -32.61 4.79 -2.19
C SER A 180 -32.92 3.43 -1.54
N SER A 181 -32.30 2.36 -2.03
CA SER A 181 -32.50 0.97 -1.60
C SER A 181 -31.17 0.25 -1.41
N GLU A 182 -31.21 -0.96 -0.85
CA GLU A 182 -30.03 -1.84 -0.83
C GLU A 182 -29.54 -2.10 -2.26
N PRO A 183 -28.21 -1.88 -2.52
CA PRO A 183 -27.68 -1.96 -3.87
C PRO A 183 -27.67 -3.42 -4.38
N THR A 184 -28.09 -3.60 -5.61
CA THR A 184 -27.95 -4.85 -6.35
C THR A 184 -26.49 -5.11 -6.77
N LEU A 185 -26.16 -6.36 -7.14
CA LEU A 185 -24.80 -6.70 -7.64
C LEU A 185 -24.42 -5.86 -8.88
N VAL A 186 -25.40 -5.53 -9.73
CA VAL A 186 -25.18 -4.67 -10.92
C VAL A 186 -24.81 -3.26 -10.50
N GLU A 187 -25.55 -2.67 -9.57
CA GLU A 187 -25.25 -1.32 -9.04
C GLU A 187 -23.91 -1.27 -8.29
N LEU A 188 -23.55 -2.34 -7.60
CA LEU A 188 -22.21 -2.49 -7.01
C LEU A 188 -21.13 -2.52 -8.09
N ALA A 189 -21.32 -3.28 -9.18
CA ALA A 189 -20.40 -3.32 -10.30
C ALA A 189 -20.26 -1.95 -10.96
N ASP A 190 -21.37 -1.24 -11.16
CA ASP A 190 -21.37 0.10 -11.74
C ASP A 190 -20.67 1.12 -10.83
N SER A 191 -20.86 1.02 -9.51
CA SER A 191 -20.11 1.83 -8.54
C SER A 191 -18.60 1.65 -8.69
N ARG A 192 -18.13 0.41 -8.84
CA ARG A 192 -16.68 0.12 -9.02
C ARG A 192 -16.18 0.65 -10.37
N ARG A 193 -16.98 0.46 -11.43
CA ARG A 193 -16.65 0.95 -12.79
C ARG A 193 -16.57 2.47 -12.84
N ILE A 194 -17.57 3.17 -12.30
CA ILE A 194 -17.58 4.64 -12.25
C ILE A 194 -16.40 5.15 -11.42
N SER A 195 -16.14 4.54 -10.27
CA SER A 195 -14.98 4.90 -9.44
C SER A 195 -13.66 4.70 -10.18
N ALA A 196 -13.51 3.63 -10.97
CA ALA A 196 -12.33 3.39 -11.79
C ALA A 196 -12.12 4.48 -12.85
N TRP A 197 -13.19 4.96 -13.51
CA TRP A 197 -13.11 6.08 -14.44
C TRP A 197 -12.70 7.38 -13.77
N VAL A 198 -13.27 7.69 -12.59
CA VAL A 198 -12.92 8.89 -11.82
C VAL A 198 -11.46 8.83 -11.38
N LEU A 199 -11.00 7.67 -10.88
CA LEU A 199 -9.61 7.47 -10.46
C LEU A 199 -8.64 7.51 -11.65
N ALA A 200 -9.02 6.97 -12.79
CA ALA A 200 -8.23 7.07 -14.03
C ALA A 200 -8.04 8.55 -14.45
N ALA A 201 -9.11 9.33 -14.44
CA ALA A 201 -9.04 10.77 -14.70
C ALA A 201 -8.15 11.50 -13.66
N LEU A 202 -8.26 11.13 -12.37
CA LEU A 202 -7.47 11.69 -11.30
C LEU A 202 -5.96 11.38 -11.47
N VAL A 203 -5.62 10.13 -11.80
CA VAL A 203 -4.23 9.71 -12.06
C VAL A 203 -3.64 10.45 -13.26
N LEU A 204 -4.40 10.54 -14.37
CA LEU A 204 -3.96 11.29 -15.56
C LEU A 204 -3.75 12.77 -15.24
N PHE A 205 -4.68 13.38 -14.53
CA PHE A 205 -4.59 14.80 -14.15
C PHE A 205 -3.38 15.06 -13.25
N THR A 206 -3.24 14.29 -12.15
CA THR A 206 -2.17 14.49 -11.17
C THR A 206 -0.79 14.13 -11.73
N GLY A 207 -0.70 13.05 -12.52
CA GLY A 207 0.53 12.67 -13.21
C GLY A 207 0.95 13.71 -14.28
N SER A 208 -0.02 14.27 -15.03
CA SER A 208 0.23 15.32 -16.00
C SER A 208 0.70 16.62 -15.35
N LEU A 209 0.09 17.01 -14.22
CA LEU A 209 0.55 18.19 -13.45
C LEU A 209 2.01 18.01 -13.00
N THR A 210 2.34 16.87 -12.42
CA THR A 210 3.71 16.58 -12.00
C THR A 210 4.68 16.65 -13.19
N ALA A 211 4.35 15.99 -14.30
CA ALA A 211 5.20 15.99 -15.49
C ALA A 211 5.36 17.41 -16.07
N PHE A 212 4.29 18.17 -16.16
CA PHE A 212 4.31 19.52 -16.74
C PHE A 212 5.17 20.49 -15.91
N PHE A 213 4.98 20.52 -14.59
CA PHE A 213 5.67 21.49 -13.76
C PHE A 213 7.12 21.12 -13.43
N LEU A 214 7.47 19.82 -13.42
CA LEU A 214 8.82 19.39 -13.03
C LEU A 214 9.77 19.15 -14.20
N ARG A 215 9.26 18.87 -15.40
CA ARG A 215 10.10 18.60 -16.59
C ARG A 215 11.13 19.67 -16.91
N PRO A 216 10.83 20.99 -16.84
CA PRO A 216 11.83 22.02 -17.11
C PRO A 216 12.99 21.96 -16.11
N ARG A 217 12.69 21.78 -14.81
CA ARG A 217 13.70 21.75 -13.75
C ARG A 217 14.53 20.47 -13.79
N GLU A 218 13.94 19.33 -14.11
CA GLU A 218 14.66 18.07 -14.30
C GLU A 218 15.74 18.20 -15.38
N ARG A 219 15.43 18.89 -16.50
CA ARG A 219 16.39 19.13 -17.58
C ARG A 219 17.55 20.00 -17.15
N GLU A 220 17.33 20.94 -16.23
CA GLU A 220 18.37 21.82 -15.69
C GLU A 220 19.31 21.10 -14.71
N THR A 221 18.81 20.06 -14.03
CA THR A 221 19.50 19.38 -12.91
C THR A 221 20.07 18.02 -13.27
N SER A 222 19.81 17.51 -14.48
CA SER A 222 20.22 16.18 -14.93
C SER A 222 21.68 15.88 -14.69
N GLN A 223 21.96 14.84 -13.90
CA GLN A 223 23.30 14.28 -13.68
C GLN A 223 23.26 12.76 -13.85
N GLU A 224 24.40 12.19 -14.25
CA GLU A 224 24.58 10.75 -14.33
C GLU A 224 24.49 10.14 -12.92
N VAL A 225 23.48 9.31 -12.68
CA VAL A 225 23.37 8.53 -11.46
C VAL A 225 23.93 7.13 -11.75
N ASN A 226 25.14 6.86 -11.25
CA ASN A 226 25.70 5.52 -11.23
C ASN A 226 25.06 4.73 -10.10
N SER A 227 24.00 3.99 -10.37
CA SER A 227 23.46 2.99 -9.46
C SER A 227 23.79 1.59 -9.96
N ALA A 228 24.82 0.98 -9.41
CA ALA A 228 25.06 -0.46 -9.58
C ALA A 228 23.96 -1.24 -8.87
N LEU A 229 23.43 -2.28 -9.53
CA LEU A 229 22.51 -3.21 -8.87
C LEU A 229 23.25 -3.95 -7.75
N PRO A 230 22.62 -4.15 -6.58
CA PRO A 230 23.25 -4.86 -5.47
C PRO A 230 23.60 -6.29 -5.85
N THR A 231 24.75 -6.76 -5.41
CA THR A 231 25.21 -8.13 -5.64
C THR A 231 24.50 -9.09 -4.69
N TRP A 232 24.35 -10.35 -5.09
CA TRP A 232 23.78 -11.40 -4.24
C TRP A 232 24.53 -11.59 -2.91
N ALA A 233 25.85 -11.36 -2.93
CA ALA A 233 26.68 -11.43 -1.74
C ALA A 233 26.34 -10.34 -0.72
N GLU A 234 26.07 -9.12 -1.19
CA GLU A 234 25.64 -7.99 -0.34
C GLU A 234 24.26 -8.26 0.25
N VAL A 235 23.30 -8.74 -0.57
CA VAL A 235 21.98 -9.14 -0.08
C VAL A 235 22.09 -10.18 1.03
N LYS A 236 22.92 -11.23 0.82
CA LYS A 236 23.15 -12.28 1.82
C LYS A 236 23.80 -11.75 3.09
N GLY A 237 24.60 -10.69 2.98
CA GLY A 237 25.21 -10.01 4.11
C GLY A 237 24.20 -9.43 5.09
N LEU A 238 23.11 -8.84 4.60
CA LEU A 238 22.06 -8.27 5.45
C LEU A 238 21.37 -9.29 6.36
N PHE A 239 21.25 -10.54 5.91
CA PHE A 239 20.64 -11.60 6.72
C PHE A 239 21.52 -12.10 7.88
N ARG A 240 22.74 -11.56 8.02
CA ARG A 240 23.59 -11.79 9.20
C ARG A 240 23.27 -10.81 10.33
N ASP A 241 22.70 -9.66 10.01
CA ASP A 241 22.21 -8.71 11.00
C ASP A 241 20.89 -9.22 11.61
N ARG A 242 20.95 -9.61 12.88
CA ARG A 242 19.79 -10.13 13.62
C ARG A 242 18.69 -9.10 13.78
N ALA A 243 19.04 -7.84 14.01
CA ALA A 243 18.05 -6.77 14.18
C ALA A 243 17.30 -6.52 12.88
N PHE A 244 18.00 -6.46 11.74
CA PHE A 244 17.37 -6.34 10.43
C PHE A 244 16.45 -7.52 10.13
N VAL A 245 16.87 -8.76 10.36
CA VAL A 245 16.03 -9.95 10.14
C VAL A 245 14.78 -9.93 11.00
N GLN A 246 14.88 -9.53 12.27
CA GLN A 246 13.73 -9.43 13.16
C GLN A 246 12.73 -8.38 12.68
N ILE A 247 13.20 -7.19 12.28
CA ILE A 247 12.32 -6.14 11.74
C ILE A 247 11.72 -6.56 10.39
N LEU A 248 12.50 -7.23 9.54
CA LEU A 248 12.00 -7.77 8.27
C LEU A 248 10.90 -8.81 8.51
N CYS A 249 11.10 -9.76 9.42
CA CYS A 249 10.09 -10.75 9.80
C CYS A 249 8.82 -10.06 10.34
N ALA A 250 8.99 -9.08 11.23
CA ALA A 250 7.86 -8.31 11.75
C ALA A 250 7.07 -7.62 10.63
N GLY A 251 7.76 -6.94 9.72
CA GLY A 251 7.14 -6.26 8.59
C GLY A 251 6.42 -7.21 7.63
N VAL A 252 7.06 -8.33 7.29
CA VAL A 252 6.48 -9.38 6.42
C VAL A 252 5.20 -9.95 7.03
N ILE A 253 5.24 -10.35 8.31
CA ILE A 253 4.08 -10.94 8.99
C ILE A 253 2.96 -9.90 9.16
N ALA A 254 3.30 -8.67 9.55
CA ALA A 254 2.34 -7.58 9.63
C ALA A 254 1.72 -7.24 8.25
N ALA A 255 2.49 -7.33 7.17
CA ALA A 255 1.99 -7.11 5.81
C ALA A 255 0.99 -8.21 5.39
N ILE A 256 1.22 -9.48 5.77
CA ILE A 256 0.25 -10.57 5.58
C ILE A 256 -1.06 -10.20 6.29
N GLY A 257 -1.00 -9.90 7.59
CA GLY A 257 -2.19 -9.54 8.37
C GLY A 257 -2.95 -8.36 7.78
N ARG A 258 -2.26 -7.26 7.41
CA ARG A 258 -2.89 -6.08 6.79
C ARG A 258 -3.56 -6.40 5.46
N THR A 259 -2.93 -7.24 4.65
CA THR A 259 -3.49 -7.61 3.33
C THR A 259 -4.77 -8.44 3.49
N ILE A 260 -4.76 -9.42 4.41
CA ILE A 260 -5.96 -10.22 4.71
C ILE A 260 -7.07 -9.31 5.26
N ASN A 261 -6.74 -8.43 6.21
CA ASN A 261 -7.71 -7.50 6.79
C ASN A 261 -8.33 -6.59 5.72
N ALA A 262 -7.52 -5.95 4.87
CA ALA A 262 -8.03 -5.05 3.84
C ALA A 262 -8.90 -5.79 2.81
N ALA A 263 -8.47 -6.96 2.34
CA ALA A 263 -9.18 -7.73 1.32
C ALA A 263 -10.53 -8.30 1.80
N LEU A 264 -10.61 -8.67 3.08
CA LEU A 264 -11.82 -9.27 3.66
C LEU A 264 -12.72 -8.27 4.40
N ALA A 265 -12.33 -6.98 4.48
CA ALA A 265 -13.06 -5.99 5.26
C ALA A 265 -14.52 -5.86 4.84
N LEU A 266 -14.82 -5.70 3.54
CA LEU A 266 -16.20 -5.60 3.05
C LEU A 266 -17.01 -6.86 3.36
N MET A 267 -16.40 -8.03 3.19
CA MET A 267 -17.06 -9.32 3.48
C MET A 267 -17.41 -9.46 4.96
N TYR A 268 -16.46 -9.10 5.84
CA TYR A 268 -16.68 -9.14 7.28
C TYR A 268 -17.82 -8.20 7.71
N TYR A 269 -17.78 -6.95 7.28
CA TYR A 269 -18.82 -5.98 7.66
C TYR A 269 -20.19 -6.35 7.09
N ARG A 270 -20.28 -6.91 5.88
CA ARG A 270 -21.53 -7.30 5.26
C ARG A 270 -22.09 -8.60 5.81
N PHE A 271 -21.30 -9.69 5.81
CA PHE A 271 -21.81 -11.03 6.10
C PHE A 271 -21.79 -11.39 7.58
N VAL A 272 -20.90 -10.77 8.38
CA VAL A 272 -20.81 -11.04 9.83
C VAL A 272 -21.54 -9.97 10.63
N LEU A 273 -21.36 -8.69 10.27
CA LEU A 273 -21.99 -7.59 11.01
C LEU A 273 -23.28 -7.09 10.37
N GLU A 274 -23.70 -7.65 9.23
CA GLU A 274 -24.95 -7.29 8.53
C GLU A 274 -25.08 -5.79 8.26
N LEU A 275 -23.95 -5.09 8.00
CA LEU A 275 -23.92 -3.67 7.69
C LEU A 275 -24.01 -3.47 6.17
N SER A 276 -24.76 -2.43 5.76
CA SER A 276 -24.81 -2.05 4.36
C SER A 276 -23.46 -1.55 3.86
N GLU A 277 -23.16 -1.78 2.59
CA GLU A 277 -21.89 -1.31 2.03
C GLU A 277 -21.76 0.22 2.07
N ALA A 278 -22.87 0.94 1.98
CA ALA A 278 -22.91 2.39 2.16
C ALA A 278 -22.44 2.82 3.56
N GLN A 279 -22.90 2.12 4.62
CA GLN A 279 -22.46 2.38 6.00
C GLN A 279 -20.96 2.15 6.17
N VAL A 280 -20.43 1.09 5.56
CA VAL A 280 -19.00 0.77 5.63
C VAL A 280 -18.16 1.82 4.93
N THR A 281 -18.50 2.15 3.70
CA THR A 281 -17.71 3.05 2.84
C THR A 281 -17.83 4.52 3.21
N GLN A 282 -18.96 4.96 3.76
CA GLN A 282 -19.22 6.36 4.10
C GLN A 282 -18.94 6.69 5.58
N ALA A 283 -18.97 5.69 6.47
CA ALA A 283 -18.73 5.94 7.89
C ALA A 283 -17.49 5.23 8.41
N ILE A 284 -17.39 3.90 8.25
CA ILE A 284 -16.34 3.10 8.89
C ILE A 284 -14.96 3.40 8.27
N PHE A 285 -14.83 3.35 6.93
CA PHE A 285 -13.55 3.60 6.28
C PHE A 285 -13.05 5.04 6.43
N PRO A 286 -13.89 6.09 6.30
CA PRO A 286 -13.47 7.46 6.59
C PRO A 286 -13.04 7.67 8.05
N VAL A 287 -13.77 7.11 9.02
CA VAL A 287 -13.40 7.20 10.44
C VAL A 287 -12.06 6.51 10.70
N PHE A 288 -11.85 5.31 10.15
CA PHE A 288 -10.57 4.61 10.23
C PHE A 288 -9.43 5.45 9.66
N THR A 289 -9.60 5.96 8.44
CA THR A 289 -8.59 6.78 7.75
C THR A 289 -8.28 8.07 8.50
N LEU A 290 -9.33 8.78 8.97
CA LEU A 290 -9.16 10.00 9.74
C LEU A 290 -8.42 9.74 11.07
N SER A 291 -8.74 8.64 11.74
CA SER A 291 -8.08 8.23 12.98
C SER A 291 -6.60 7.93 12.78
N ILE A 292 -6.21 7.30 11.65
CA ILE A 292 -4.79 7.14 11.27
C ILE A 292 -4.10 8.49 11.23
N VAL A 293 -4.65 9.43 10.46
CA VAL A 293 -4.03 10.74 10.23
C VAL A 293 -3.89 11.53 11.53
N LEU A 294 -4.97 11.60 12.32
CA LEU A 294 -4.99 12.34 13.58
C LEU A 294 -4.07 11.74 14.64
N SER A 295 -3.77 10.45 14.57
CA SER A 295 -2.89 9.78 15.53
C SER A 295 -1.39 9.94 15.23
N ILE A 296 -0.98 10.32 14.03
CA ILE A 296 0.44 10.45 13.66
C ILE A 296 1.22 11.38 14.63
N PRO A 297 0.74 12.59 14.97
CA PRO A 297 1.44 13.45 15.93
C PRO A 297 1.61 12.83 17.32
N LEU A 298 0.62 12.04 17.77
CA LEU A 298 0.70 11.30 19.03
C LEU A 298 1.85 10.29 19.00
N TRP A 299 1.94 9.48 17.94
CA TRP A 299 2.98 8.47 17.80
C TRP A 299 4.37 9.08 17.64
N ILE A 300 4.49 10.22 16.96
CA ILE A 300 5.75 10.99 16.90
C ILE A 300 6.15 11.47 18.29
N ALA A 301 5.22 11.99 19.10
CA ALA A 301 5.50 12.44 20.47
C ALA A 301 5.92 11.26 21.37
N LEU A 302 5.22 10.11 21.26
CA LEU A 302 5.55 8.92 22.03
C LEU A 302 6.91 8.34 21.62
N SER A 303 7.25 8.33 20.32
CA SER A 303 8.54 7.84 19.84
C SER A 303 9.72 8.70 20.29
N LYS A 304 9.52 10.02 20.45
CA LYS A 304 10.54 10.92 21.05
C LYS A 304 10.77 10.66 22.53
N ARG A 305 9.74 10.21 23.26
CA ARG A 305 9.80 10.00 24.70
C ARG A 305 10.28 8.59 25.10
N TYR A 306 9.87 7.58 24.37
CA TYR A 306 10.06 6.16 24.71
C TYR A 306 10.88 5.39 23.68
N GLY A 307 11.52 6.09 22.73
CA GLY A 307 12.14 5.45 21.58
C GLY A 307 11.10 4.96 20.55
N LYS A 308 11.55 4.52 19.39
CA LYS A 308 10.66 4.07 18.30
C LYS A 308 10.10 2.66 18.53
N ARG A 309 10.88 1.81 19.17
CA ARG A 309 10.57 0.39 19.39
C ARG A 309 9.33 0.19 20.26
N VAL A 310 9.22 0.88 21.40
CA VAL A 310 8.10 0.72 22.34
C VAL A 310 6.76 1.09 21.71
N PRO A 311 6.57 2.29 21.12
CA PRO A 311 5.32 2.61 20.44
C PRO A 311 4.99 1.67 19.28
N ALA A 312 6.00 1.19 18.53
CA ALA A 312 5.79 0.28 17.42
C ALA A 312 5.20 -1.07 17.88
N TYR A 313 5.83 -1.74 18.86
CA TYR A 313 5.28 -3.04 19.31
C TYR A 313 3.98 -2.91 20.08
N VAL A 314 3.77 -1.84 20.83
CA VAL A 314 2.49 -1.57 21.52
C VAL A 314 1.35 -1.36 20.52
N SER A 315 1.59 -0.59 19.48
CA SER A 315 0.63 -0.34 18.42
C SER A 315 0.28 -1.62 17.66
N VAL A 316 1.28 -2.33 17.15
CA VAL A 316 1.07 -3.56 16.37
C VAL A 316 0.48 -4.67 17.25
N GLY A 317 0.94 -4.81 18.49
CA GLY A 317 0.36 -5.75 19.46
C GLY A 317 -1.08 -5.41 19.84
N GLY A 318 -1.38 -4.12 19.98
CA GLY A 318 -2.74 -3.62 20.23
C GLY A 318 -3.69 -3.97 19.06
N LEU A 319 -3.24 -3.81 17.81
CA LEU A 319 -4.00 -4.29 16.63
C LEU A 319 -4.24 -5.81 16.70
N GLY A 320 -3.25 -6.57 17.13
CA GLY A 320 -3.37 -8.02 17.29
C GLY A 320 -4.39 -8.42 18.34
N VAL A 321 -4.30 -7.85 19.53
CA VAL A 321 -5.25 -8.10 20.63
C VAL A 321 -6.67 -7.69 20.25
N MET A 322 -6.81 -6.51 19.62
CA MET A 322 -8.08 -6.03 19.11
C MET A 322 -8.67 -7.00 18.07
N GLY A 323 -7.84 -7.49 17.15
CA GLY A 323 -8.28 -8.46 16.13
C GLY A 323 -8.82 -9.75 16.73
N ILE A 324 -8.12 -10.31 17.72
CA ILE A 324 -8.50 -11.57 18.35
C ILE A 324 -9.75 -11.43 19.24
N ILE A 325 -9.89 -10.31 19.95
CA ILE A 325 -10.94 -10.15 20.96
C ILE A 325 -12.15 -9.40 20.39
N ALA A 326 -11.95 -8.23 19.76
CA ALA A 326 -13.06 -7.35 19.42
C ALA A 326 -13.87 -7.87 18.23
N TYR A 327 -13.23 -8.30 17.13
CA TYR A 327 -13.97 -8.71 15.94
C TYR A 327 -14.90 -9.92 16.15
N PRO A 328 -14.55 -10.97 16.94
CA PRO A 328 -15.47 -12.08 17.20
C PRO A 328 -16.70 -11.72 18.02
N ILE A 329 -16.68 -10.65 18.81
CA ILE A 329 -17.74 -10.27 19.74
C ILE A 329 -18.56 -9.06 19.32
N LEU A 330 -18.21 -8.41 18.19
CA LEU A 330 -18.95 -7.26 17.70
C LEU A 330 -20.41 -7.66 17.38
N PRO A 331 -21.40 -6.89 17.85
CA PRO A 331 -22.80 -7.18 17.57
C PRO A 331 -23.17 -6.84 16.13
N ALA A 332 -23.91 -7.73 15.47
CA ALA A 332 -24.47 -7.52 14.15
C ALA A 332 -25.57 -6.42 14.15
N GLY A 333 -25.78 -5.79 13.02
CA GLY A 333 -26.82 -4.77 12.80
C GLY A 333 -26.53 -3.40 13.41
N LEU A 334 -25.44 -3.22 14.14
CA LEU A 334 -25.11 -1.96 14.82
C LEU A 334 -23.84 -1.32 14.23
N VAL A 335 -23.95 -0.10 13.71
CA VAL A 335 -22.82 0.64 13.11
C VAL A 335 -21.87 1.21 14.18
N TRP A 336 -22.41 1.74 15.30
CA TRP A 336 -21.62 2.47 16.29
C TRP A 336 -20.49 1.65 16.96
N PRO A 337 -20.63 0.34 17.28
CA PRO A 337 -19.51 -0.43 17.83
C PRO A 337 -18.38 -0.57 16.80
N SER A 338 -18.74 -0.77 15.54
CA SER A 338 -17.77 -0.82 14.43
C SER A 338 -17.03 0.51 14.25
N LEU A 339 -17.68 1.66 14.42
CA LEU A 339 -17.04 2.98 14.39
C LEU A 339 -16.01 3.14 15.51
N ILE A 340 -16.33 2.71 16.73
CA ILE A 340 -15.41 2.76 17.87
C ILE A 340 -14.18 1.89 17.59
N ILE A 341 -14.39 0.63 17.21
CA ILE A 341 -13.29 -0.31 16.93
C ILE A 341 -12.45 0.16 15.74
N SER A 342 -13.07 0.68 14.69
CA SER A 342 -12.35 1.26 13.54
C SER A 342 -11.55 2.49 13.94
N SER A 343 -12.07 3.35 14.82
CA SER A 343 -11.33 4.51 15.34
C SER A 343 -10.10 4.07 16.12
N ILE A 344 -10.25 3.12 17.05
CA ILE A 344 -9.14 2.56 17.82
C ILE A 344 -8.12 1.90 16.88
N GLY A 345 -8.59 1.08 15.93
CA GLY A 345 -7.75 0.43 14.93
C GLY A 345 -6.98 1.43 14.07
N GLY A 346 -7.63 2.54 13.67
CA GLY A 346 -7.00 3.63 12.94
C GLY A 346 -5.92 4.31 13.77
N VAL A 347 -6.18 4.63 15.03
CA VAL A 347 -5.19 5.20 15.96
C VAL A 347 -3.97 4.27 16.06
N LEU A 348 -4.17 2.99 16.30
CA LEU A 348 -3.09 2.01 16.39
C LEU A 348 -2.35 1.88 15.03
N CYS A 349 -3.04 1.81 13.91
CA CYS A 349 -2.44 1.70 12.58
C CYS A 349 -1.56 2.92 12.23
N GLY A 350 -1.83 4.09 12.82
CA GLY A 350 -1.04 5.29 12.62
C GLY A 350 0.41 5.22 13.08
N ALA A 351 0.80 4.21 13.90
CA ALA A 351 2.19 4.01 14.31
C ALA A 351 3.02 3.14 13.34
N VAL A 352 2.41 2.55 12.32
CA VAL A 352 3.07 1.59 11.42
C VAL A 352 4.29 2.21 10.71
N PHE A 353 4.30 3.53 10.46
CA PHE A 353 5.46 4.24 9.89
C PHE A 353 6.73 4.12 10.74
N LEU A 354 6.60 3.83 12.04
CA LEU A 354 7.75 3.66 12.93
C LEU A 354 8.62 2.45 12.53
N ILE A 355 8.00 1.41 11.95
CA ILE A 355 8.73 0.24 11.46
C ILE A 355 9.67 0.62 10.31
N ASP A 356 9.18 1.42 9.34
CA ASP A 356 10.01 1.95 8.26
C ASP A 356 11.12 2.86 8.79
N SER A 357 10.83 3.65 9.84
CA SER A 357 11.81 4.50 10.50
C SER A 357 12.89 3.69 11.22
N MET A 358 12.58 2.53 11.80
CA MET A 358 13.58 1.62 12.42
C MET A 358 14.53 1.04 11.37
N ILE A 359 14.07 0.78 10.14
CA ILE A 359 14.97 0.39 9.04
C ILE A 359 16.00 1.48 8.75
N THR A 360 15.60 2.76 8.83
CA THR A 360 16.53 3.88 8.64
C THR A 360 17.60 3.91 9.75
N ASP A 361 17.22 3.64 10.99
CA ASP A 361 18.18 3.60 12.12
C ASP A 361 19.18 2.46 11.95
N LEU A 362 18.75 1.29 11.46
CA LEU A 362 19.65 0.17 11.14
C LEU A 362 20.63 0.52 10.01
N ILE A 363 20.19 1.28 8.99
CA ILE A 363 21.07 1.75 7.92
C ILE A 363 22.14 2.69 8.47
N ASP A 364 21.75 3.61 9.35
CA ASP A 364 22.67 4.57 9.96
C ASP A 364 23.67 3.85 10.87
N ALA A 365 23.26 2.82 11.61
CA ALA A 365 24.14 1.98 12.42
C ALA A 365 25.16 1.17 11.57
N ASP A 366 24.68 0.52 10.48
CA ASP A 366 25.56 -0.20 9.53
C ASP A 366 26.59 0.75 8.87
N GLU A 367 26.17 2.00 8.56
CA GLU A 367 27.09 3.01 8.01
C GLU A 367 28.21 3.37 8.99
N VAL A 368 27.89 3.50 10.29
CA VAL A 368 28.91 3.77 11.33
C VAL A 368 29.87 2.58 11.46
N GLU A 369 29.38 1.35 11.38
CA GLU A 369 30.21 0.14 11.52
C GLU A 369 31.06 -0.16 10.28
N THR A 370 30.46 -0.02 9.07
CA THR A 370 31.10 -0.45 7.81
C THR A 370 31.74 0.69 7.02
N GLY A 371 31.44 1.95 7.37
CA GLY A 371 31.85 3.13 6.60
C GLY A 371 31.16 3.26 5.23
N GLN A 372 30.15 2.46 4.95
CA GLN A 372 29.42 2.42 3.67
C GLN A 372 27.92 2.56 3.89
N ARG A 373 27.28 3.54 3.25
CA ARG A 373 25.84 3.73 3.28
C ARG A 373 25.12 2.82 2.28
N LYS A 374 24.45 1.78 2.77
CA LYS A 374 23.77 0.75 1.95
C LYS A 374 22.25 0.94 1.89
N GLU A 375 21.77 2.17 1.95
CA GLU A 375 20.33 2.53 2.03
C GLU A 375 19.49 1.86 0.95
N SER A 376 19.94 1.90 -0.31
CA SER A 376 19.22 1.29 -1.43
C SER A 376 19.05 -0.22 -1.29
N LEU A 377 20.05 -0.91 -0.74
CA LEU A 377 20.04 -2.35 -0.52
C LEU A 377 19.04 -2.74 0.58
N TYR A 378 19.07 -2.06 1.73
CA TYR A 378 18.13 -2.30 2.82
C TYR A 378 16.69 -2.11 2.39
N PHE A 379 16.38 -0.98 1.73
CA PHE A 379 15.02 -0.72 1.24
C PHE A 379 14.59 -1.64 0.09
N ALA A 380 15.51 -2.11 -0.76
CA ALA A 380 15.19 -3.09 -1.80
C ALA A 380 14.75 -4.42 -1.19
N VAL A 381 15.49 -4.96 -0.21
CA VAL A 381 15.15 -6.20 0.48
C VAL A 381 13.86 -6.03 1.28
N TRP A 382 13.72 -4.92 2.01
CA TRP A 382 12.51 -4.58 2.77
C TRP A 382 11.26 -4.57 1.90
N LYS A 383 11.24 -3.76 0.84
CA LYS A 383 10.09 -3.62 -0.06
C LYS A 383 9.76 -4.93 -0.77
N SER A 384 10.77 -5.67 -1.23
CA SER A 384 10.57 -6.99 -1.86
C SER A 384 9.95 -7.99 -0.88
N GLY A 385 10.41 -8.02 0.38
CA GLY A 385 9.82 -8.84 1.42
C GLY A 385 8.34 -8.54 1.65
N LEU A 386 7.97 -7.26 1.73
CA LEU A 386 6.57 -6.84 1.88
C LEU A 386 5.70 -7.20 0.67
N LYS A 387 6.24 -7.16 -0.56
CA LYS A 387 5.54 -7.59 -1.78
C LYS A 387 5.29 -9.11 -1.77
N VAL A 388 6.30 -9.91 -1.45
CA VAL A 388 6.16 -11.37 -1.30
C VAL A 388 5.12 -11.71 -0.23
N ALA A 389 5.14 -11.01 0.90
CA ALA A 389 4.14 -11.17 1.96
C ALA A 389 2.71 -10.94 1.47
N ARG A 390 2.48 -9.87 0.68
CA ARG A 390 1.16 -9.58 0.08
C ARG A 390 0.72 -10.68 -0.89
N ALA A 391 1.63 -11.18 -1.73
CA ALA A 391 1.34 -12.28 -2.65
C ALA A 391 0.90 -13.53 -1.89
N LEU A 392 1.64 -13.92 -0.85
CA LEU A 392 1.31 -15.07 0.00
C LEU A 392 -0.03 -14.88 0.72
N ALA A 393 -0.33 -13.66 1.17
CA ALA A 393 -1.59 -13.35 1.84
C ALA A 393 -2.80 -13.58 0.92
N PHE A 394 -2.76 -13.14 -0.34
CA PHE A 394 -3.86 -13.37 -1.28
C PHE A 394 -4.05 -14.85 -1.61
N VAL A 395 -2.97 -15.61 -1.76
CA VAL A 395 -3.05 -17.07 -1.94
C VAL A 395 -3.67 -17.72 -0.69
N ALA A 396 -3.26 -17.31 0.51
CA ALA A 396 -3.81 -17.81 1.77
C ALA A 396 -5.30 -17.47 1.92
N ILE A 397 -5.74 -16.25 1.53
CA ILE A 397 -7.16 -15.88 1.49
C ILE A 397 -7.93 -16.82 0.56
N GLY A 398 -7.45 -17.00 -0.68
CA GLY A 398 -8.11 -17.85 -1.67
C GLY A 398 -8.28 -19.30 -1.19
N LEU A 399 -7.21 -19.89 -0.64
CA LEU A 399 -7.23 -21.25 -0.07
C LEU A 399 -8.14 -21.34 1.16
N GLY A 400 -8.07 -20.36 2.07
CA GLY A 400 -8.87 -20.33 3.29
C GLY A 400 -10.38 -20.25 3.00
N LEU A 401 -10.78 -19.34 2.15
CA LEU A 401 -12.17 -19.15 1.76
C LEU A 401 -12.72 -20.39 1.02
N GLN A 402 -11.92 -20.99 0.13
CA GLN A 402 -12.33 -22.22 -0.54
C GLN A 402 -12.45 -23.42 0.40
N ALA A 403 -11.52 -23.60 1.35
CA ALA A 403 -11.59 -24.68 2.34
C ALA A 403 -12.83 -24.57 3.25
N MET A 404 -13.38 -23.35 3.41
CA MET A 404 -14.60 -23.09 4.17
C MET A 404 -15.88 -23.27 3.33
N GLY A 405 -15.75 -23.67 2.05
CA GLY A 405 -16.90 -23.87 1.16
C GLY A 405 -17.67 -22.59 0.84
N LEU A 406 -16.97 -21.46 0.81
CA LEU A 406 -17.59 -20.17 0.54
C LEU A 406 -18.09 -20.10 -0.91
N ASP A 407 -19.39 -20.24 -1.09
CA ASP A 407 -20.07 -19.86 -2.33
C ASP A 407 -20.55 -18.42 -2.20
N MET A 408 -19.82 -17.50 -2.83
CA MET A 408 -20.08 -16.07 -2.80
C MET A 408 -21.26 -15.63 -3.69
N SER A 409 -21.87 -16.56 -4.41
CA SER A 409 -22.96 -16.29 -5.33
C SER A 409 -24.30 -16.05 -4.62
N HIS A 410 -24.37 -16.34 -3.31
CA HIS A 410 -25.58 -16.17 -2.51
C HIS A 410 -25.44 -15.01 -1.52
N ASP A 411 -26.48 -14.18 -1.41
CA ASP A 411 -26.52 -13.07 -0.45
C ASP A 411 -26.61 -13.52 1.02
N VAL A 412 -26.93 -14.78 1.25
CA VAL A 412 -27.02 -15.40 2.59
C VAL A 412 -25.93 -16.45 2.72
N VAL A 413 -25.02 -16.24 3.65
CA VAL A 413 -23.91 -17.16 3.95
C VAL A 413 -24.28 -18.04 5.14
N SER A 414 -23.84 -19.30 5.14
CA SER A 414 -24.06 -20.19 6.26
C SER A 414 -23.33 -19.69 7.52
N GLU A 415 -23.82 -20.08 8.70
CA GLU A 415 -23.19 -19.72 9.98
C GLU A 415 -21.72 -20.18 10.05
N SER A 416 -21.42 -21.37 9.51
CA SER A 416 -20.04 -21.87 9.41
C SER A 416 -19.13 -20.95 8.57
N THR A 417 -19.68 -20.37 7.52
CA THR A 417 -18.98 -19.43 6.66
C THR A 417 -18.72 -18.08 7.34
N GLN A 418 -19.73 -17.56 8.09
CA GLN A 418 -19.55 -16.35 8.89
C GLN A 418 -18.42 -16.53 9.90
N TRP A 419 -18.41 -17.65 10.63
CA TRP A 419 -17.32 -17.99 11.55
C TRP A 419 -15.96 -18.14 10.84
N GLY A 420 -15.95 -18.66 9.62
CA GLY A 420 -14.74 -18.71 8.79
C GLY A 420 -14.20 -17.32 8.46
N ILE A 421 -15.08 -16.39 8.11
CA ILE A 421 -14.67 -14.98 7.87
C ILE A 421 -14.13 -14.35 9.16
N VAL A 422 -14.80 -14.56 10.31
CA VAL A 422 -14.33 -14.09 11.63
C VAL A 422 -12.95 -14.64 11.96
N LEU A 423 -12.72 -15.93 11.69
CA LEU A 423 -11.44 -16.59 11.95
C LEU A 423 -10.31 -15.97 11.10
N LEU A 424 -10.56 -15.73 9.81
CA LEU A 424 -9.56 -15.14 8.93
C LEU A 424 -9.35 -13.64 9.21
N PHE A 425 -10.44 -12.85 9.26
CA PHE A 425 -10.39 -11.40 9.40
C PHE A 425 -9.97 -10.94 10.80
N GLY A 426 -10.45 -11.63 11.85
CA GLY A 426 -10.18 -11.28 13.25
C GLY A 426 -8.97 -12.04 13.80
N ILE A 427 -9.15 -13.36 14.00
CA ILE A 427 -8.21 -14.18 14.76
C ILE A 427 -6.88 -14.37 14.04
N ALA A 428 -6.90 -14.80 12.77
CA ALA A 428 -5.66 -15.03 12.02
C ALA A 428 -4.87 -13.73 11.78
N VAL A 429 -5.56 -12.65 11.42
CA VAL A 429 -4.96 -11.31 11.30
C VAL A 429 -4.40 -10.85 12.64
N GLY A 430 -5.17 -11.03 13.72
CA GLY A 430 -4.72 -10.66 15.06
C GLY A 430 -3.47 -11.44 15.50
N LEU A 431 -3.40 -12.74 15.22
CA LEU A 431 -2.21 -13.55 15.48
C LEU A 431 -1.00 -13.06 14.67
N CYS A 432 -1.17 -12.69 13.39
CA CYS A 432 -0.10 -12.07 12.61
C CYS A 432 0.46 -10.83 13.30
N PHE A 433 -0.41 -9.94 13.78
CA PHE A 433 0.05 -8.72 14.46
C PHE A 433 0.70 -8.99 15.82
N VAL A 434 0.21 -9.95 16.61
CA VAL A 434 0.85 -10.35 17.88
C VAL A 434 2.25 -10.91 17.62
N VAL A 435 2.41 -11.78 16.63
CA VAL A 435 3.72 -12.34 16.25
C VAL A 435 4.64 -11.25 15.71
N ALA A 436 4.13 -10.33 14.88
CA ALA A 436 4.91 -9.19 14.41
C ALA A 436 5.39 -8.30 15.57
N ALA A 437 4.50 -8.00 16.53
CA ALA A 437 4.84 -7.24 17.73
C ALA A 437 5.92 -7.92 18.57
N TYR A 438 5.88 -9.25 18.70
CA TYR A 438 6.93 -10.01 19.36
C TYR A 438 8.30 -9.83 18.68
N PHE A 439 8.36 -9.88 17.34
CA PHE A 439 9.60 -9.64 16.62
C PHE A 439 10.13 -8.20 16.80
N ILE A 440 9.23 -7.18 16.77
CA ILE A 440 9.61 -5.79 17.07
C ILE A 440 10.13 -5.65 18.49
N TRP A 441 9.45 -6.26 19.45
CA TRP A 441 9.87 -6.23 20.85
C TRP A 441 11.26 -6.85 21.05
N ARG A 442 11.58 -7.92 20.31
CA ARG A 442 12.87 -8.63 20.41
C ARG A 442 13.99 -7.95 19.62
N ALA A 443 13.66 -7.09 18.64
CA ALA A 443 14.66 -6.45 17.81
C ALA A 443 15.47 -5.44 18.62
N ASP A 444 16.80 -5.61 18.58
CA ASP A 444 17.75 -4.70 19.22
C ASP A 444 18.18 -3.64 18.18
N VAL A 445 17.31 -2.62 18.02
CA VAL A 445 17.53 -1.52 17.09
C VAL A 445 18.23 -0.41 17.83
N PRO A 446 19.41 0.04 17.39
CA PRO A 446 20.14 1.14 18.02
C PRO A 446 19.28 2.42 18.04
N GLU A 447 19.23 3.10 19.19
CA GLU A 447 18.56 4.39 19.27
C GLU A 447 19.54 5.53 18.92
N PRO A 448 19.07 6.59 18.21
CA PRO A 448 19.94 7.68 17.74
C PRO A 448 20.69 8.45 18.84
N ASN A 449 20.38 8.23 20.10
CA ASN A 449 21.04 8.86 21.26
C ASN A 449 22.20 8.02 21.84
N GLU A 450 22.46 6.83 21.30
CA GLU A 450 23.54 5.95 21.78
C GLU A 450 24.77 5.94 20.86
N THR A 451 24.72 6.68 19.72
CA THR A 451 25.85 6.94 18.82
C THR A 451 26.24 8.41 18.85
#